data_a13ce8807486d2eede23486187132d2d
#
_entry.id   a13ce8807486d2eede23486187132d2d
#
_cell.length_a   1.000
_cell.length_b   1.000
_cell.length_c   1.000
_cell.angle_alpha   90.00
_cell.angle_beta   90.00
_cell.angle_gamma   90.00
#
_symmetry.space_group_name_H-M   'P 1'
#
loop_
_entity.id
_entity.type
_entity.pdbx_description
1 polymer ?
#
loop_
_entity_poly.entity_id
_entity_poly.type
_entity_poly.pdbx_seq_one_letter_code
_entity_poly.pdbx_strand_id
1 'polypeptide(L)'
;MADHLTHVTHPLVQHKLTLMRKSDTSTAVFRQLLREISQLLAYEVTRDLPMTTRRIETPIEPMDAPVLDGKKLALVSILRAGNGLLDGILELIPSARVGFVGLYRDEETLQPVEYYFKVPTELSERLVIAVDPMLATGNSSAAAIQRLKDAGATDIRFLCLLAAPEGIARMKEAHPDVPIVTAAVDSHLNEHGYIVPGLGDAGDRMFGTK
;
A
#
# COMPACT_ATOMS: atom_id res chain seq x y z
N MET A 1 -20.44 5.52 6.20
CA MET A 1 -19.63 5.03 5.07
C MET A 1 -18.21 5.53 5.32
N ALA A 2 -17.23 4.65 5.40
CA ALA A 2 -15.84 5.07 5.51
C ALA A 2 -15.49 5.90 4.27
N ASP A 3 -14.74 6.98 4.48
CA ASP A 3 -14.30 7.83 3.37
C ASP A 3 -13.42 6.97 2.45
N HIS A 4 -13.71 6.96 1.13
CA HIS A 4 -12.99 6.12 0.16
C HIS A 4 -11.50 6.49 0.11
N LEU A 5 -11.12 7.68 0.57
CA LEU A 5 -9.75 8.19 0.56
C LEU A 5 -9.36 8.75 1.93
N THR A 6 -8.30 8.22 2.50
CA THR A 6 -7.63 8.77 3.69
C THR A 6 -6.30 9.40 3.28
N HIS A 7 -6.23 10.72 3.34
CA HIS A 7 -4.98 11.48 3.14
C HIS A 7 -4.30 11.67 4.51
N VAL A 8 -3.14 11.06 4.71
CA VAL A 8 -2.39 11.12 5.97
C VAL A 8 -1.56 12.39 6.03
N THR A 9 -2.09 13.41 6.71
CA THR A 9 -1.47 14.75 6.82
C THR A 9 -0.54 14.90 8.03
N HIS A 10 -0.16 13.80 8.68
CA HIS A 10 0.70 13.82 9.86
C HIS A 10 2.04 14.53 9.56
N PRO A 11 2.51 15.49 10.39
CA PRO A 11 3.71 16.30 10.10
C PRO A 11 4.97 15.48 9.78
N LEU A 12 5.20 14.35 10.46
CA LEU A 12 6.34 13.48 10.18
C LEU A 12 6.24 12.82 8.79
N VAL A 13 5.04 12.42 8.36
CA VAL A 13 4.83 11.86 7.02
C VAL A 13 5.13 12.93 5.98
N GLN A 14 4.59 14.13 6.13
CA GLN A 14 4.77 15.23 5.19
C GLN A 14 6.23 15.70 5.11
N HIS A 15 6.92 15.82 6.25
CA HIS A 15 8.33 16.18 6.29
C HIS A 15 9.21 15.14 5.56
N LYS A 16 9.04 13.86 5.87
CA LYS A 16 9.78 12.76 5.22
C LYS A 16 9.49 12.68 3.72
N LEU A 17 8.24 12.88 3.34
CA LEU A 17 7.84 12.91 1.94
C LEU A 17 8.50 14.10 1.20
N THR A 18 8.58 15.27 1.82
CA THR A 18 9.31 16.43 1.26
C THR A 18 10.77 16.11 0.98
N LEU A 19 11.46 15.48 1.92
CA LEU A 19 12.84 15.04 1.71
C LEU A 19 12.96 14.01 0.59
N MET A 20 12.01 13.09 0.50
CA MET A 20 11.97 12.03 -0.49
C MET A 20 11.73 12.56 -1.92
N ARG A 21 10.94 13.64 -2.05
CA ARG A 21 10.65 14.29 -3.35
C ARG A 21 11.86 14.97 -4.00
N LYS A 22 12.85 15.39 -3.22
CA LYS A 22 14.03 16.10 -3.75
C LYS A 22 14.74 15.27 -4.80
N SER A 23 15.13 15.89 -5.91
CA SER A 23 15.82 15.25 -7.03
C SER A 23 17.21 14.72 -6.65
N ASP A 24 17.86 15.35 -5.67
CA ASP A 24 19.17 15.00 -5.17
C ASP A 24 19.17 13.94 -4.05
N THR A 25 17.99 13.43 -3.66
CA THR A 25 17.90 12.38 -2.66
C THR A 25 18.49 11.08 -3.20
N SER A 26 19.53 10.58 -2.53
CA SER A 26 20.18 9.33 -2.92
C SER A 26 19.26 8.12 -2.77
N THR A 27 19.54 7.05 -3.54
CA THR A 27 18.79 5.77 -3.46
C THR A 27 18.76 5.21 -2.03
N ALA A 28 19.85 5.31 -1.27
CA ALA A 28 19.89 4.82 0.11
C ALA A 28 18.95 5.60 1.02
N VAL A 29 18.98 6.94 0.94
CA VAL A 29 18.09 7.81 1.72
C VAL A 29 16.65 7.64 1.27
N PHE A 30 16.39 7.50 -0.03
CA PHE A 30 15.07 7.24 -0.57
C PHE A 30 14.44 5.95 0.01
N ARG A 31 15.19 4.85 0.03
CA ARG A 31 14.75 3.57 0.65
C ARG A 31 14.46 3.72 2.13
N GLN A 32 15.32 4.44 2.87
CA GLN A 32 15.11 4.67 4.29
C GLN A 32 13.82 5.46 4.55
N LEU A 33 13.63 6.59 3.84
CA LEU A 33 12.44 7.42 3.97
C LEU A 33 11.16 6.66 3.59
N LEU A 34 11.22 5.86 2.50
CA LEU A 34 10.11 5.02 2.08
C LEU A 34 9.70 4.04 3.17
N ARG A 35 10.67 3.34 3.78
CA ARG A 35 10.43 2.40 4.89
C ARG A 35 9.79 3.10 6.08
N GLU A 36 10.30 4.25 6.50
CA GLU A 36 9.78 5.02 7.63
C GLU A 36 8.35 5.54 7.37
N ILE A 37 8.06 6.05 6.16
CA ILE A 37 6.71 6.48 5.78
C ILE A 37 5.76 5.26 5.73
N SER A 38 6.23 4.12 5.21
CA SER A 38 5.42 2.90 5.14
C SER A 38 4.92 2.44 6.50
N GLN A 39 5.75 2.53 7.54
CA GLN A 39 5.36 2.22 8.92
C GLN A 39 4.26 3.16 9.43
N LEU A 40 4.39 4.47 9.15
CA LEU A 40 3.40 5.45 9.56
C LEU A 40 2.07 5.27 8.82
N LEU A 41 2.12 4.97 7.52
CA LEU A 41 0.92 4.64 6.74
C LEU A 41 0.29 3.31 7.17
N ALA A 42 1.11 2.31 7.55
CA ALA A 42 0.62 1.04 8.08
C ALA A 42 -0.12 1.23 9.40
N TYR A 43 0.35 2.11 10.26
CA TYR A 43 -0.36 2.48 11.49
C TYR A 43 -1.74 3.06 11.19
N GLU A 44 -1.86 3.91 10.18
CA GLU A 44 -3.15 4.50 9.79
C GLU A 44 -4.10 3.49 9.12
N VAL A 45 -3.61 2.70 8.18
CA VAL A 45 -4.43 1.72 7.45
C VAL A 45 -4.95 0.60 8.35
N THR A 46 -4.35 0.40 9.52
CA THR A 46 -4.73 -0.63 10.51
C THR A 46 -5.45 -0.07 11.74
N ARG A 47 -5.85 1.21 11.72
CA ARG A 47 -6.42 1.91 12.88
C ARG A 47 -7.68 1.29 13.47
N ASP A 48 -8.50 0.67 12.65
CA ASP A 48 -9.81 0.12 12.98
C ASP A 48 -9.83 -1.43 12.97
N LEU A 49 -8.66 -2.07 13.14
CA LEU A 49 -8.60 -3.52 13.24
C LEU A 49 -9.46 -4.02 14.42
N PRO A 50 -10.22 -5.11 14.22
CA PRO A 50 -11.04 -5.67 15.29
C PRO A 50 -10.17 -6.20 16.43
N MET A 51 -10.66 -5.98 17.64
CA MET A 51 -9.99 -6.41 18.87
C MET A 51 -10.86 -7.41 19.64
N THR A 52 -10.21 -8.34 20.31
CA THR A 52 -10.82 -9.27 21.27
C THR A 52 -10.01 -9.29 22.55
N THR A 53 -10.43 -10.05 23.56
CA THR A 53 -9.72 -10.21 24.81
C THR A 53 -9.17 -11.62 24.96
N ARG A 54 -7.99 -11.72 25.57
CA ARG A 54 -7.37 -13.00 25.92
C ARG A 54 -6.85 -12.95 27.35
N ARG A 55 -7.09 -14.01 28.12
CA ARG A 55 -6.48 -14.20 29.43
C ARG A 55 -4.98 -14.39 29.27
N ILE A 56 -4.19 -13.57 29.93
CA ILE A 56 -2.72 -13.64 29.99
C ILE A 56 -2.23 -13.62 31.42
N GLU A 57 -1.00 -14.09 31.64
CA GLU A 57 -0.23 -13.94 32.87
C GLU A 57 0.75 -12.77 32.71
N THR A 58 0.67 -11.79 33.60
CA THR A 58 1.72 -10.76 33.74
C THR A 58 2.69 -11.21 34.82
N PRO A 59 3.86 -10.55 35.00
CA PRO A 59 4.78 -10.87 36.13
C PRO A 59 4.16 -10.64 37.52
N ILE A 60 3.01 -9.97 37.61
CA ILE A 60 2.37 -9.62 38.89
C ILE A 60 1.11 -10.44 39.11
N GLU A 61 0.19 -10.43 38.15
CA GLU A 61 -1.11 -11.13 38.25
C GLU A 61 -1.73 -11.43 36.89
N PRO A 62 -2.66 -12.41 36.79
CA PRO A 62 -3.41 -12.65 35.56
C PRO A 62 -4.35 -11.51 35.24
N MET A 63 -4.49 -11.19 33.93
CA MET A 63 -5.46 -10.20 33.43
C MET A 63 -6.09 -10.60 32.10
N ASP A 64 -7.22 -10.01 31.76
CA ASP A 64 -7.79 -10.05 30.42
C ASP A 64 -7.23 -8.88 29.60
N ALA A 65 -6.45 -9.20 28.57
CA ALA A 65 -5.73 -8.22 27.76
C ALA A 65 -6.29 -8.12 26.34
N PRO A 66 -6.31 -6.91 25.72
CA PRO A 66 -6.74 -6.74 24.35
C PRO A 66 -5.72 -7.35 23.38
N VAL A 67 -6.21 -8.08 22.38
CA VAL A 67 -5.44 -8.65 21.28
C VAL A 67 -6.19 -8.44 19.97
N LEU A 68 -5.49 -8.47 18.84
CA LEU A 68 -6.15 -8.45 17.53
C LEU A 68 -7.01 -9.70 17.36
N ASP A 69 -8.22 -9.49 16.85
CA ASP A 69 -9.14 -10.56 16.52
C ASP A 69 -8.87 -11.08 15.10
N GLY A 70 -9.29 -12.33 14.85
CA GLY A 70 -9.24 -12.95 13.53
C GLY A 70 -7.87 -13.45 13.09
N LYS A 71 -7.76 -13.69 11.78
CA LYS A 71 -6.54 -14.19 11.14
C LYS A 71 -5.53 -13.07 10.89
N LYS A 72 -4.26 -13.48 10.76
CA LYS A 72 -3.17 -12.55 10.40
C LYS A 72 -3.47 -11.82 9.10
N LEU A 73 -3.07 -10.55 9.04
CA LEU A 73 -3.18 -9.71 7.84
C LEU A 73 -2.46 -10.35 6.65
N ALA A 74 -2.91 -10.03 5.45
CA ALA A 74 -2.21 -10.33 4.21
C ALA A 74 -1.73 -9.01 3.57
N LEU A 75 -0.43 -8.88 3.37
CA LEU A 75 0.19 -7.79 2.62
C LEU A 75 0.44 -8.26 1.20
N VAL A 76 -0.02 -7.52 0.21
CA VAL A 76 0.17 -7.88 -1.20
C VAL A 76 0.87 -6.76 -1.93
N SER A 77 2.12 -7.03 -2.33
CA SER A 77 2.93 -6.09 -3.10
C SER A 77 2.60 -6.17 -4.58
N ILE A 78 2.31 -5.03 -5.19
CA ILE A 78 2.27 -4.89 -6.64
C ILE A 78 3.71 -4.67 -7.11
N LEU A 79 4.24 -5.67 -7.80
CA LEU A 79 5.64 -5.69 -8.23
C LEU A 79 5.88 -4.66 -9.35
N ARG A 80 7.06 -4.07 -9.37
CA ARG A 80 8.23 -4.23 -8.50
C ARG A 80 8.22 -3.24 -7.32
N ALA A 81 7.72 -2.02 -7.54
CA ALA A 81 7.87 -0.88 -6.63
C ALA A 81 7.16 -1.06 -5.27
N GLY A 82 6.08 -1.86 -5.21
CA GLY A 82 5.38 -2.17 -3.97
C GLY A 82 6.27 -2.81 -2.88
N ASN A 83 7.38 -3.47 -3.27
CA ASN A 83 8.31 -4.08 -2.30
C ASN A 83 8.90 -3.07 -1.32
N GLY A 84 9.12 -1.82 -1.75
CA GLY A 84 9.64 -0.81 -0.85
C GLY A 84 8.69 -0.43 0.29
N LEU A 85 7.39 -0.45 0.03
CA LEU A 85 6.38 -0.27 1.09
C LEU A 85 6.26 -1.53 1.95
N LEU A 86 6.27 -2.70 1.32
CA LEU A 86 6.14 -4.00 1.99
C LEU A 86 7.18 -4.18 3.09
N ASP A 87 8.46 -3.87 2.82
CA ASP A 87 9.55 -4.02 3.79
C ASP A 87 9.30 -3.22 5.06
N GLY A 88 8.89 -1.95 4.92
CA GLY A 88 8.58 -1.10 6.08
C GLY A 88 7.37 -1.58 6.88
N ILE A 89 6.33 -2.07 6.20
CA ILE A 89 5.13 -2.58 6.88
C ILE A 89 5.44 -3.87 7.64
N LEU A 90 6.28 -4.76 7.09
CA LEU A 90 6.67 -6.01 7.75
C LEU A 90 7.50 -5.78 9.00
N GLU A 91 8.26 -4.70 9.10
CA GLU A 91 8.94 -4.34 10.35
C GLU A 91 7.95 -4.00 11.48
N LEU A 92 6.80 -3.38 11.13
CA LEU A 92 5.73 -3.08 12.09
C LEU A 92 4.84 -4.29 12.37
N ILE A 93 4.54 -5.10 11.34
CA ILE A 93 3.60 -6.23 11.41
C ILE A 93 4.30 -7.52 10.92
N PRO A 94 5.31 -8.03 11.65
CA PRO A 94 6.15 -9.15 11.19
C PRO A 94 5.38 -10.47 11.05
N SER A 95 4.20 -10.58 11.65
CA SER A 95 3.35 -11.77 11.54
C SER A 95 2.46 -11.79 10.30
N ALA A 96 2.39 -10.71 9.51
CA ALA A 96 1.58 -10.65 8.31
C ALA A 96 1.98 -11.72 7.28
N ARG A 97 1.01 -12.22 6.53
CA ARG A 97 1.27 -13.06 5.37
C ARG A 97 1.58 -12.18 4.17
N VAL A 98 2.42 -12.67 3.26
CA VAL A 98 2.85 -11.90 2.10
C VAL A 98 2.42 -12.56 0.81
N GLY A 99 1.94 -11.75 -0.12
CA GLY A 99 1.67 -12.12 -1.50
C GLY A 99 2.24 -11.09 -2.48
N PHE A 100 2.27 -11.48 -3.74
CA PHE A 100 2.79 -10.65 -4.82
C PHE A 100 1.89 -10.73 -6.04
N VAL A 101 1.68 -9.58 -6.69
CA VAL A 101 1.03 -9.46 -7.99
C VAL A 101 2.01 -8.75 -8.92
N GLY A 102 2.46 -9.45 -9.96
CA GLY A 102 3.33 -8.91 -10.99
C GLY A 102 2.51 -8.54 -12.21
N LEU A 103 2.48 -7.26 -12.55
CA LEU A 103 1.82 -6.72 -13.72
C LEU A 103 2.81 -5.87 -14.52
N TYR A 104 2.77 -5.99 -15.83
CA TYR A 104 3.41 -5.04 -16.74
C TYR A 104 2.37 -4.43 -17.68
N ARG A 105 2.67 -3.28 -18.23
CA ARG A 105 1.83 -2.64 -19.21
C ARG A 105 2.26 -3.12 -20.58
N ASP A 106 1.34 -3.75 -21.31
CA ASP A 106 1.57 -4.14 -22.70
C ASP A 106 1.78 -2.88 -23.55
N GLU A 107 2.81 -2.87 -24.38
CA GLU A 107 3.21 -1.69 -25.15
C GLU A 107 2.23 -1.37 -26.30
N GLU A 108 1.55 -2.39 -26.84
CA GLU A 108 0.62 -2.23 -27.96
C GLU A 108 -0.80 -1.91 -27.47
N THR A 109 -1.30 -2.69 -26.51
CA THR A 109 -2.67 -2.58 -26.02
C THR A 109 -2.83 -1.62 -24.85
N LEU A 110 -1.72 -1.23 -24.22
CA LEU A 110 -1.65 -0.42 -23.00
C LEU A 110 -2.42 -1.03 -21.80
N GLN A 111 -2.80 -2.31 -21.91
CA GLN A 111 -3.50 -3.02 -20.84
C GLN A 111 -2.52 -3.65 -19.85
N PRO A 112 -2.90 -3.80 -18.57
CA PRO A 112 -2.09 -4.54 -17.61
C PRO A 112 -2.13 -6.04 -17.92
N VAL A 113 -0.95 -6.65 -18.03
CA VAL A 113 -0.76 -8.09 -18.25
C VAL A 113 -0.12 -8.70 -17.01
N GLU A 114 -0.76 -9.75 -16.45
CA GLU A 114 -0.25 -10.50 -15.31
C GLU A 114 0.88 -11.43 -15.75
N TYR A 115 2.03 -11.36 -15.08
CA TYR A 115 3.14 -12.30 -15.27
C TYR A 115 3.48 -13.08 -14.00
N TYR A 116 2.96 -12.65 -12.84
CA TYR A 116 3.19 -13.34 -11.57
C TYR A 116 2.03 -13.10 -10.62
N PHE A 117 1.52 -14.18 -10.02
CA PHE A 117 0.52 -14.12 -8.98
C PHE A 117 0.77 -15.19 -7.93
N LYS A 118 1.09 -14.79 -6.72
CA LYS A 118 1.28 -15.68 -5.58
C LYS A 118 0.77 -14.99 -4.32
N VAL A 119 -0.29 -15.51 -3.76
CA VAL A 119 -0.94 -14.92 -2.56
C VAL A 119 -1.19 -15.99 -1.51
N PRO A 120 -1.35 -15.61 -0.23
CA PRO A 120 -1.72 -16.54 0.83
C PRO A 120 -3.08 -17.18 0.55
N THR A 121 -3.29 -18.38 1.10
CA THR A 121 -4.61 -19.03 1.14
C THR A 121 -5.57 -18.30 2.09
N GLU A 122 -6.87 -18.57 1.94
CA GLU A 122 -7.92 -18.08 2.86
C GLU A 122 -7.98 -16.54 2.90
N LEU A 123 -7.87 -15.88 1.75
CA LEU A 123 -7.95 -14.41 1.65
C LEU A 123 -9.29 -13.86 2.14
N SER A 124 -10.38 -14.64 2.02
CA SER A 124 -11.72 -14.26 2.51
C SER A 124 -11.81 -14.06 4.03
N GLU A 125 -10.85 -14.62 4.79
CA GLU A 125 -10.81 -14.52 6.24
C GLU A 125 -9.75 -13.52 6.73
N ARG A 126 -9.19 -12.71 5.83
CA ARG A 126 -8.08 -11.78 6.12
C ARG A 126 -8.39 -10.39 5.63
N LEU A 127 -7.97 -9.39 6.39
CA LEU A 127 -7.77 -8.07 5.81
C LEU A 127 -6.55 -8.15 4.88
N VAL A 128 -6.75 -7.78 3.61
CA VAL A 128 -5.71 -7.68 2.58
C VAL A 128 -5.32 -6.23 2.38
N ILE A 129 -4.05 -5.90 2.56
CA ILE A 129 -3.51 -4.57 2.27
C ILE A 129 -2.65 -4.69 1.00
N ALA A 130 -3.18 -4.20 -0.11
CA ALA A 130 -2.44 -4.11 -1.38
C ALA A 130 -1.60 -2.84 -1.38
N VAL A 131 -0.33 -2.96 -1.76
CA VAL A 131 0.62 -1.84 -1.68
C VAL A 131 1.31 -1.57 -3.01
N ASP A 132 1.31 -0.29 -3.41
CA ASP A 132 2.05 0.25 -4.55
C ASP A 132 2.41 1.71 -4.23
N PRO A 133 3.66 2.17 -4.35
CA PRO A 133 4.01 3.55 -4.00
C PRO A 133 3.29 4.61 -4.84
N MET A 134 2.87 4.30 -6.06
CA MET A 134 2.35 5.31 -7.00
C MET A 134 0.97 4.92 -7.53
N LEU A 135 -0.08 5.64 -7.12
CA LEU A 135 -1.40 5.54 -7.72
C LEU A 135 -1.53 6.62 -8.81
N ALA A 136 -0.95 6.37 -9.99
CA ALA A 136 -0.95 7.29 -11.12
C ALA A 136 -2.23 7.17 -11.95
N THR A 137 -2.25 6.34 -13.00
CA THR A 137 -3.47 6.10 -13.81
C THR A 137 -4.49 5.20 -13.12
N GLY A 138 -4.07 4.41 -12.14
CA GLY A 138 -4.90 3.45 -11.43
C GLY A 138 -5.14 2.12 -12.15
N ASN A 139 -4.70 1.96 -13.39
CA ASN A 139 -4.99 0.74 -14.17
C ASN A 139 -4.35 -0.52 -13.57
N SER A 140 -3.06 -0.47 -13.24
CA SER A 140 -2.37 -1.61 -12.60
C SER A 140 -2.94 -1.92 -11.22
N SER A 141 -3.22 -0.89 -10.42
CA SER A 141 -3.82 -1.05 -9.09
C SER A 141 -5.21 -1.67 -9.19
N ALA A 142 -6.06 -1.17 -10.10
CA ALA A 142 -7.41 -1.73 -10.31
C ALA A 142 -7.34 -3.19 -10.78
N ALA A 143 -6.45 -3.53 -11.71
CA ALA A 143 -6.27 -4.91 -12.17
C ALA A 143 -5.77 -5.83 -11.04
N ALA A 144 -4.82 -5.38 -10.22
CA ALA A 144 -4.34 -6.13 -9.06
C ALA A 144 -5.44 -6.38 -8.03
N ILE A 145 -6.25 -5.37 -7.71
CA ILE A 145 -7.39 -5.49 -6.80
C ILE A 145 -8.44 -6.46 -7.36
N GLN A 146 -8.76 -6.37 -8.65
CA GLN A 146 -9.69 -7.32 -9.28
C GLN A 146 -9.16 -8.75 -9.15
N ARG A 147 -7.89 -8.95 -9.41
CA ARG A 147 -7.24 -10.27 -9.31
C ARG A 147 -7.25 -10.84 -7.88
N LEU A 148 -7.13 -9.97 -6.86
CA LEU A 148 -7.27 -10.36 -5.46
C LEU A 148 -8.72 -10.75 -5.10
N LYS A 149 -9.71 -10.02 -5.61
CA LYS A 149 -11.13 -10.37 -5.45
C LYS A 149 -11.44 -11.72 -6.10
N ASP A 150 -10.94 -11.97 -7.31
CA ASP A 150 -11.08 -13.25 -8.01
C ASP A 150 -10.43 -14.41 -7.23
N ALA A 151 -9.40 -14.13 -6.44
CA ALA A 151 -8.77 -15.09 -5.53
C ALA A 151 -9.47 -15.21 -4.16
N GLY A 152 -10.62 -14.56 -3.99
CA GLY A 152 -11.48 -14.68 -2.81
C GLY A 152 -11.25 -13.63 -1.71
N ALA A 153 -10.48 -12.57 -1.95
CA ALA A 153 -10.35 -11.47 -1.00
C ALA A 153 -11.65 -10.66 -0.92
N THR A 154 -12.19 -10.45 0.29
CA THR A 154 -13.44 -9.74 0.55
C THR A 154 -13.25 -8.42 1.29
N ASP A 155 -12.18 -8.30 2.08
CA ASP A 155 -11.80 -7.06 2.78
C ASP A 155 -10.43 -6.62 2.28
N ILE A 156 -10.40 -5.62 1.41
CA ILE A 156 -9.19 -5.12 0.76
C ILE A 156 -9.04 -3.63 1.05
N ARG A 157 -7.82 -3.21 1.41
CA ARG A 157 -7.41 -1.80 1.48
C ARG A 157 -6.24 -1.57 0.53
N PHE A 158 -6.21 -0.41 -0.09
CA PHE A 158 -5.10 -0.01 -0.95
C PHE A 158 -4.26 1.07 -0.27
N LEU A 159 -2.95 0.88 -0.24
CA LEU A 159 -2.02 1.80 0.39
C LEU A 159 -0.97 2.24 -0.62
N CYS A 160 -0.84 3.55 -0.79
CA CYS A 160 0.17 4.14 -1.66
C CYS A 160 0.88 5.33 -0.99
N LEU A 161 2.01 5.72 -1.56
CA LEU A 161 2.77 6.89 -1.11
C LEU A 161 2.20 8.17 -1.72
N LEU A 162 2.01 8.18 -3.05
CA LEU A 162 1.41 9.28 -3.79
C LEU A 162 0.24 8.81 -4.64
N ALA A 163 -0.77 9.65 -4.74
CA ALA A 163 -1.91 9.45 -5.62
C ALA A 163 -2.14 10.66 -6.53
N ALA A 164 -2.59 10.41 -7.76
CA ALA A 164 -3.16 11.42 -8.63
C ALA A 164 -4.70 11.34 -8.60
N PRO A 165 -5.41 12.45 -8.83
CA PRO A 165 -6.87 12.45 -8.92
C PRO A 165 -7.42 11.43 -9.92
N GLU A 166 -6.75 11.24 -11.05
CA GLU A 166 -7.11 10.28 -12.10
C GLU A 166 -7.07 8.83 -11.58
N GLY A 167 -6.01 8.47 -10.83
CA GLY A 167 -5.88 7.15 -10.24
C GLY A 167 -6.91 6.88 -9.16
N ILE A 168 -7.19 7.88 -8.32
CA ILE A 168 -8.25 7.81 -7.30
C ILE A 168 -9.62 7.61 -7.97
N ALA A 169 -9.92 8.38 -9.01
CA ALA A 169 -11.17 8.27 -9.76
C ALA A 169 -11.33 6.88 -10.39
N ARG A 170 -10.26 6.36 -11.01
CA ARG A 170 -10.22 5.02 -11.59
C ARG A 170 -10.46 3.91 -10.57
N MET A 171 -9.82 4.01 -9.41
CA MET A 171 -10.01 3.06 -8.31
C MET A 171 -11.43 3.13 -7.75
N LYS A 172 -11.98 4.32 -7.57
CA LYS A 172 -13.35 4.52 -7.09
C LYS A 172 -14.40 3.97 -8.06
N GLU A 173 -14.17 4.11 -9.36
CA GLU A 173 -15.04 3.56 -10.40
C GLU A 173 -15.02 2.03 -10.40
N ALA A 174 -13.82 1.42 -10.39
CA ALA A 174 -13.64 -0.02 -10.48
C ALA A 174 -13.93 -0.75 -9.16
N HIS A 175 -13.54 -0.14 -8.04
CA HIS A 175 -13.56 -0.76 -6.71
C HIS A 175 -14.01 0.24 -5.65
N PRO A 176 -15.29 0.68 -5.66
CA PRO A 176 -15.82 1.68 -4.70
C PRO A 176 -15.80 1.18 -3.25
N ASP A 177 -15.65 -0.10 -3.04
CA ASP A 177 -15.57 -0.80 -1.75
C ASP A 177 -14.14 -0.88 -1.18
N VAL A 178 -13.13 -0.44 -1.93
CA VAL A 178 -11.72 -0.51 -1.51
C VAL A 178 -11.23 0.87 -1.05
N PRO A 179 -11.06 1.10 0.25
CA PRO A 179 -10.53 2.36 0.74
C PRO A 179 -9.05 2.53 0.39
N ILE A 180 -8.67 3.76 0.08
CA ILE A 180 -7.32 4.17 -0.28
C ILE A 180 -6.71 4.96 0.88
N VAL A 181 -5.49 4.60 1.28
CA VAL A 181 -4.67 5.36 2.23
C VAL A 181 -3.43 5.87 1.51
N THR A 182 -3.18 7.18 1.57
CA THR A 182 -2.05 7.81 0.87
C THR A 182 -1.38 8.90 1.72
N ALA A 183 -0.08 9.12 1.50
CA ALA A 183 0.66 10.21 2.15
C ALA A 183 0.42 11.56 1.45
N ALA A 184 0.11 11.58 0.14
CA ALA A 184 -0.27 12.80 -0.55
C ALA A 184 -1.14 12.52 -1.78
N VAL A 185 -1.98 13.50 -2.10
CA VAL A 185 -2.69 13.60 -3.38
C VAL A 185 -2.08 14.77 -4.12
N ASP A 186 -1.46 14.49 -5.26
CA ASP A 186 -0.82 15.49 -6.09
C ASP A 186 -1.78 16.04 -7.16
N SER A 187 -1.31 16.99 -7.98
CA SER A 187 -2.17 17.82 -8.80
C SER A 187 -2.82 17.06 -9.97
N HIS A 188 -2.03 16.33 -10.76
CA HIS A 188 -2.47 15.69 -12.00
C HIS A 188 -1.40 14.74 -12.56
N LEU A 189 -1.69 14.07 -13.67
CA LEU A 189 -0.72 13.33 -14.47
C LEU A 189 -0.24 14.19 -15.65
N ASN A 190 1.07 14.13 -15.94
CA ASN A 190 1.59 14.71 -17.18
C ASN A 190 1.29 13.80 -18.41
N GLU A 191 1.70 14.24 -19.61
CA GLU A 191 1.52 13.52 -20.87
C GLU A 191 2.14 12.11 -20.91
N HIS A 192 3.15 11.85 -20.06
CA HIS A 192 3.80 10.56 -19.92
C HIS A 192 3.20 9.69 -18.80
N GLY A 193 2.15 10.17 -18.11
CA GLY A 193 1.50 9.46 -17.01
C GLY A 193 2.22 9.53 -15.68
N TYR A 194 3.19 10.45 -15.52
CA TYR A 194 3.81 10.72 -14.21
C TYR A 194 2.98 11.68 -13.37
N ILE A 195 2.95 11.43 -12.08
CA ILE A 195 2.31 12.30 -11.09
C ILE A 195 3.08 13.63 -10.99
N VAL A 196 2.37 14.76 -10.97
CA VAL A 196 2.93 16.11 -10.88
C VAL A 196 2.40 16.83 -9.62
N PRO A 197 3.29 17.40 -8.78
CA PRO A 197 4.76 17.49 -8.88
C PRO A 197 5.48 16.15 -8.67
N GLY A 198 4.86 15.15 -8.04
CA GLY A 198 5.37 13.79 -7.91
C GLY A 198 6.71 13.67 -7.18
N LEU A 199 7.41 12.60 -7.52
CA LEU A 199 8.78 12.32 -7.08
C LEU A 199 9.59 11.55 -8.14
N GLY A 200 9.12 11.53 -9.40
CA GLY A 200 9.68 10.73 -10.48
C GLY A 200 9.21 9.28 -10.44
N ASP A 201 9.99 8.37 -11.00
CA ASP A 201 9.72 6.92 -10.92
C ASP A 201 10.21 6.35 -9.58
N ALA A 202 9.28 5.88 -8.77
CA ALA A 202 9.61 5.33 -7.44
C ALA A 202 10.44 4.04 -7.54
N GLY A 203 10.18 3.20 -8.54
CA GLY A 203 10.93 1.97 -8.77
C GLY A 203 12.39 2.26 -9.12
N ASP A 204 12.63 3.14 -10.09
CA ASP A 204 13.97 3.53 -10.50
C ASP A 204 14.76 4.19 -9.37
N ARG A 205 14.12 5.10 -8.63
CA ARG A 205 14.75 5.76 -7.48
C ARG A 205 15.09 4.80 -6.35
N MET A 206 14.23 3.78 -6.13
CA MET A 206 14.42 2.78 -5.11
C MET A 206 15.44 1.71 -5.51
N PHE A 207 15.42 1.28 -6.76
CA PHE A 207 16.28 0.18 -7.23
C PHE A 207 17.58 0.66 -7.90
N GLY A 208 17.66 1.95 -8.27
CA GLY A 208 18.81 2.50 -8.95
C GLY A 208 18.92 1.99 -10.39
N THR A 209 17.80 1.86 -11.08
CA THR A 209 17.72 1.29 -12.44
C THR A 209 17.83 2.35 -13.54
N LYS A 210 17.97 3.62 -13.18
CA LYS A 210 18.32 4.75 -14.08
C LYS A 210 19.38 5.61 -13.45
#